data_abcbbbd62b54e3e15cc5b65dd1961610
#
_entry.id   abcbbbd62b54e3e15cc5b65dd1961610
#
_cell.length_a   1.000
_cell.length_b   1.000
_cell.length_c   1.000
_cell.angle_alpha   90.00
_cell.angle_beta   90.00
_cell.angle_gamma   90.00
#
_symmetry.space_group_name_H-M   'P 1'
#
loop_
_entity.id
_entity.type
_entity.pdbx_description
1 polymer ?
#
loop_
_entity_poly.entity_id
_entity_poly.type
_entity_poly.pdbx_seq_one_letter_code
_entity_poly.pdbx_strand_id
1 'polypeptide(L)'
;TRDQLWTNAMHYIANDAIATSVWYYNALFQEGGVVLPEGERCETPTGFANFAGETYLSAPPRSWCERAYNIVHWSDMTHGGHFAAMEEPGRFADDLRLWARAFD
;
A
#
# COMPACT_ATOMS: atom_id res chain seq x y z
N THR A 1 19.53 0.04 -2.97
CA THR A 1 20.90 -0.47 -3.24
C THR A 1 20.87 -1.70 -4.13
N ARG A 2 22.03 -2.05 -4.73
CA ARG A 2 22.16 -3.26 -5.55
C ARG A 2 21.88 -4.53 -4.74
N ASP A 3 22.31 -4.56 -3.49
CA ASP A 3 22.11 -5.70 -2.60
C ASP A 3 20.62 -5.89 -2.26
N GLN A 4 19.87 -4.82 -2.08
CA GLN A 4 18.41 -4.90 -1.90
C GLN A 4 17.72 -5.51 -3.12
N LEU A 5 18.12 -5.12 -4.34
CA LEU A 5 17.57 -5.70 -5.56
C LEU A 5 17.88 -7.20 -5.68
N TRP A 6 19.14 -7.59 -5.41
CA TRP A 6 19.53 -9.00 -5.44
C TRP A 6 18.81 -9.80 -4.35
N THR A 7 18.70 -9.27 -3.14
CA THR A 7 17.99 -9.92 -2.04
C THR A 7 16.52 -10.15 -2.42
N ASN A 8 15.86 -9.14 -2.97
CA ASN A 8 14.47 -9.27 -3.42
C ASN A 8 14.32 -10.35 -4.50
N ALA A 9 15.17 -10.34 -5.53
CA ALA A 9 15.13 -11.36 -6.59
C ALA A 9 15.37 -12.76 -6.04
N MET A 10 16.33 -12.92 -5.12
CA MET A 10 16.66 -14.21 -4.52
C MET A 10 15.55 -14.79 -3.65
N HIS A 11 14.70 -13.97 -3.03
CA HIS A 11 13.52 -14.47 -2.32
C HIS A 11 12.60 -15.30 -3.23
N TYR A 12 12.45 -14.92 -4.47
CA TYR A 12 11.63 -15.68 -5.43
C TYR A 12 12.38 -16.86 -6.02
N ILE A 13 13.66 -16.66 -6.41
CA ILE A 13 14.44 -17.69 -7.09
C ILE A 13 14.81 -18.85 -6.15
N ALA A 14 15.32 -18.53 -4.97
CA ALA A 14 15.78 -19.56 -4.01
C ALA A 14 14.65 -20.40 -3.41
N ASN A 15 13.43 -19.85 -3.39
CA ASN A 15 12.24 -20.55 -2.89
C ASN A 15 11.39 -21.17 -4.02
N ASP A 16 11.83 -21.10 -5.27
CA ASP A 16 11.06 -21.52 -6.45
C ASP A 16 9.63 -20.95 -6.47
N ALA A 17 9.50 -19.68 -6.05
CA ALA A 17 8.23 -19.03 -5.80
C ALA A 17 7.78 -18.08 -6.93
N ILE A 18 8.51 -18.01 -8.06
CA ILE A 18 8.18 -17.09 -9.16
C ILE A 18 6.78 -17.37 -9.71
N ALA A 19 6.47 -18.63 -10.00
CA ALA A 19 5.17 -19.00 -10.56
C ALA A 19 4.02 -18.71 -9.58
N THR A 20 4.19 -19.06 -8.31
CA THR A 20 3.16 -18.85 -7.28
C THR A 20 2.98 -17.39 -6.92
N SER A 21 4.00 -16.55 -7.02
CA SER A 21 3.92 -15.12 -6.74
C SER A 21 2.98 -14.37 -7.70
N VAL A 22 2.80 -14.86 -8.93
CA VAL A 22 1.90 -14.26 -9.91
C VAL A 22 0.45 -14.74 -9.79
N TRP A 23 0.16 -15.75 -8.98
CA TRP A 23 -1.20 -16.25 -8.76
C TRP A 23 -2.12 -15.20 -8.16
N TYR A 24 -1.57 -14.30 -7.34
CA TYR A 24 -2.32 -13.15 -6.81
C TYR A 24 -2.93 -12.32 -7.95
N TYR A 25 -2.15 -12.00 -8.97
CA TYR A 25 -2.64 -11.24 -10.13
C TYR A 25 -3.68 -12.01 -10.93
N ASN A 26 -3.48 -13.33 -11.09
CA ASN A 26 -4.47 -14.16 -11.77
C ASN A 26 -5.82 -14.18 -11.02
N ALA A 27 -5.81 -14.35 -9.70
CA ALA A 27 -7.00 -14.29 -8.88
C ALA A 27 -7.67 -12.90 -8.98
N LEU A 28 -6.89 -11.83 -8.89
CA LEU A 28 -7.37 -10.46 -9.02
C LEU A 28 -8.11 -10.23 -10.34
N PHE A 29 -7.58 -10.74 -11.46
CA PHE A 29 -8.23 -10.63 -12.76
C PHE A 29 -9.50 -11.47 -12.85
N GLN A 30 -9.52 -12.67 -12.26
CA GLN A 30 -10.70 -13.54 -12.25
C GLN A 30 -11.82 -12.98 -11.38
N GLU A 31 -11.49 -12.28 -10.31
CA GLU A 31 -12.46 -11.66 -9.39
C GLU A 31 -12.92 -10.27 -9.87
N GLY A 32 -12.44 -9.80 -11.02
CA GLY A 32 -12.84 -8.50 -11.57
C GLY A 32 -12.12 -7.29 -10.95
N GLY A 33 -11.03 -7.52 -10.25
CA GLY A 33 -10.22 -6.51 -9.58
C GLY A 33 -10.58 -6.30 -8.10
N VAL A 34 -9.84 -5.44 -7.43
CA VAL A 34 -10.14 -5.02 -6.04
C VAL A 34 -11.12 -3.86 -6.11
N VAL A 35 -12.39 -4.16 -6.23
CA VAL A 35 -13.44 -3.14 -6.29
C VAL A 35 -14.43 -3.41 -5.16
N LEU A 36 -14.66 -2.41 -4.32
CA LEU A 36 -15.79 -2.46 -3.40
C LEU A 36 -17.09 -2.36 -4.21
N PRO A 37 -18.08 -3.22 -3.93
CA PRO A 37 -19.40 -3.10 -4.57
C PRO A 37 -19.99 -1.70 -4.39
N GLU A 38 -20.82 -1.28 -5.33
CA GLU A 38 -21.45 0.03 -5.28
C GLU A 38 -22.27 0.21 -3.99
N GLY A 39 -21.99 1.27 -3.26
CA GLY A 39 -22.65 1.57 -1.97
C GLY A 39 -22.05 0.87 -0.76
N GLU A 40 -21.10 -0.02 -0.94
CA GLU A 40 -20.35 -0.61 0.18
C GLU A 40 -19.20 0.29 0.63
N ARG A 41 -18.91 0.21 1.94
CA ARG A 41 -17.81 0.94 2.59
C ARG A 41 -17.11 0.05 3.60
N CYS A 42 -15.79 0.14 3.64
CA CYS A 42 -14.99 -0.48 4.70
C CYS A 42 -15.06 0.41 5.95
N GLU A 43 -15.70 -0.05 7.00
CA GLU A 43 -15.85 0.68 8.27
C GLU A 43 -14.67 0.50 9.21
N THR A 44 -13.72 -0.37 8.88
CA THR A 44 -12.48 -0.51 9.65
C THR A 44 -11.71 0.81 9.64
N PRO A 45 -11.31 1.33 10.83
CA PRO A 45 -10.51 2.55 10.91
C PRO A 45 -9.24 2.44 10.06
N THR A 46 -9.10 3.33 9.10
CA THR A 46 -8.05 3.26 8.06
C THR A 46 -7.16 4.48 8.11
N GLY A 47 -5.85 4.26 8.13
CA GLY A 47 -4.84 5.29 7.87
C GLY A 47 -4.45 5.29 6.40
N PHE A 48 -4.32 6.47 5.81
CA PHE A 48 -3.86 6.65 4.45
C PHE A 48 -2.60 7.51 4.43
N ALA A 49 -1.49 6.95 3.99
CA ALA A 49 -0.24 7.64 3.76
C ALA A 49 -0.04 7.85 2.25
N ASN A 50 -0.20 9.09 1.80
CA ASN A 50 -0.05 9.48 0.40
C ASN A 50 1.41 9.83 0.11
N PHE A 51 2.11 9.02 -0.65
CA PHE A 51 3.51 9.24 -1.00
C PHE A 51 3.64 9.91 -2.37
N ALA A 52 4.21 11.11 -2.39
CA ALA A 52 4.31 11.95 -3.59
C ALA A 52 5.13 11.33 -4.74
N GLY A 53 6.03 10.40 -4.43
CA GLY A 53 6.83 9.69 -5.42
C GLY A 53 6.11 8.50 -6.08
N GLU A 54 4.88 8.15 -5.63
CA GLU A 54 4.07 7.15 -6.33
C GLU A 54 3.49 7.77 -7.62
N THR A 55 4.08 7.39 -8.74
CA THR A 55 3.72 7.94 -10.04
C THR A 55 2.91 6.98 -10.90
N TYR A 56 2.88 5.70 -10.54
CA TYR A 56 2.15 4.68 -11.29
C TYR A 56 0.67 4.64 -10.90
N LEU A 57 0.39 4.71 -9.61
CA LEU A 57 -0.96 4.78 -9.06
C LEU A 57 -1.11 6.13 -8.36
N SER A 58 -1.47 7.16 -9.10
CA SER A 58 -1.74 8.46 -8.51
C SER A 58 -2.72 8.35 -7.36
N ALA A 59 -2.40 8.96 -6.23
CA ALA A 59 -3.31 8.95 -5.08
C ALA A 59 -4.66 9.56 -5.46
N PRO A 60 -5.76 8.89 -5.19
CA PRO A 60 -7.08 9.45 -5.40
C PRO A 60 -7.30 10.62 -4.43
N PRO A 61 -8.16 11.57 -4.76
CA PRO A 61 -8.55 12.63 -3.83
C PRO A 61 -9.06 12.02 -2.51
N ARG A 62 -8.68 12.62 -1.38
CA ARG A 62 -9.09 12.17 -0.04
C ARG A 62 -10.60 11.94 0.05
N SER A 63 -11.40 12.84 -0.53
CA SER A 63 -12.87 12.73 -0.54
C SER A 63 -13.39 11.48 -1.26
N TRP A 64 -12.62 10.91 -2.18
CA TRP A 64 -12.96 9.64 -2.82
C TRP A 64 -12.64 8.46 -1.90
N CYS A 65 -11.49 8.50 -1.24
CA CYS A 65 -11.12 7.48 -0.26
C CYS A 65 -12.13 7.41 0.89
N GLU A 66 -12.61 8.55 1.37
CA GLU A 66 -13.59 8.64 2.46
C GLU A 66 -14.97 8.05 2.09
N ARG A 67 -15.28 7.92 0.80
CA ARG A 67 -16.49 7.22 0.35
C ARG A 67 -16.38 5.70 0.49
N ALA A 68 -15.17 5.16 0.33
CA ALA A 68 -14.89 3.72 0.34
C ALA A 68 -14.37 3.23 1.69
N TYR A 69 -13.72 4.09 2.47
CA TYR A 69 -13.04 3.72 3.71
C TYR A 69 -13.36 4.68 4.85
N ASN A 70 -13.30 4.17 6.08
CA ASN A 70 -13.35 4.98 7.28
C ASN A 70 -11.97 5.58 7.57
N ILE A 71 -11.67 6.72 6.93
CA ILE A 71 -10.37 7.38 7.05
C ILE A 71 -10.28 8.14 8.36
N VAL A 72 -9.50 7.64 9.30
CA VAL A 72 -9.24 8.26 10.62
C VAL A 72 -7.89 8.96 10.69
N HIS A 73 -7.00 8.70 9.74
CA HIS A 73 -5.69 9.32 9.63
C HIS A 73 -5.36 9.55 8.16
N TRP A 74 -4.80 10.72 7.84
CA TRP A 74 -4.36 11.07 6.50
C TRP A 74 -3.06 11.84 6.55
N SER A 75 -2.05 11.38 5.83
CA SER A 75 -0.75 12.05 5.73
C SER A 75 -0.34 12.23 4.28
N ASP A 76 0.07 13.44 3.93
CA ASP A 76 0.69 13.74 2.64
C ASP A 76 2.22 13.75 2.81
N MET A 77 2.87 12.71 2.29
CA MET A 77 4.32 12.50 2.39
C MET A 77 5.03 13.15 1.22
N THR A 78 6.01 13.99 1.51
CA THR A 78 6.76 14.74 0.47
C THR A 78 7.81 13.90 -0.25
N HIS A 79 8.16 12.73 0.29
CA HIS A 79 9.18 11.81 -0.23
C HIS A 79 8.71 10.37 -0.09
N GLY A 80 9.29 9.47 -0.89
CA GLY A 80 8.92 8.07 -0.99
C GLY A 80 7.91 7.81 -2.10
N GLY A 81 7.90 6.61 -2.62
CA GLY A 81 7.08 6.18 -3.76
C GLY A 81 6.46 4.81 -3.54
N HIS A 82 6.48 3.99 -4.56
CA HIS A 82 5.82 2.68 -4.59
C HIS A 82 6.27 1.73 -3.48
N PHE A 83 7.54 1.77 -3.12
CA PHE A 83 8.12 0.98 -2.04
C PHE A 83 8.44 1.85 -0.81
N ALA A 84 7.48 2.65 -0.39
CA ALA A 84 7.62 3.67 0.65
C ALA A 84 8.33 3.18 1.92
N ALA A 85 8.04 1.98 2.40
CA ALA A 85 8.70 1.40 3.58
C ALA A 85 10.21 1.10 3.36
N MET A 86 10.63 0.84 2.12
CA MET A 86 12.04 0.65 1.77
C MET A 86 12.75 1.97 1.46
N GLU A 87 12.02 2.90 0.85
CA GLU A 87 12.56 4.19 0.40
C GLU A 87 12.70 5.18 1.56
N GLU A 88 11.68 5.24 2.42
CA GLU A 88 11.57 6.18 3.54
C GLU A 88 11.14 5.47 4.85
N PRO A 89 11.91 4.48 5.35
CA PRO A 89 11.50 3.64 6.48
C PRO A 89 11.22 4.44 7.76
N GLY A 90 11.97 5.51 8.01
CA GLY A 90 11.78 6.37 9.18
C GLY A 90 10.44 7.09 9.12
N ARG A 91 10.13 7.76 8.01
CA ARG A 91 8.87 8.47 7.80
C ARG A 91 7.68 7.55 7.85
N PHE A 92 7.77 6.39 7.20
CA PHE A 92 6.73 5.38 7.23
C PHE A 92 6.44 4.88 8.64
N ALA A 93 7.48 4.58 9.42
CA ALA A 93 7.35 4.12 10.80
C ALA A 93 6.76 5.20 11.73
N ASP A 94 7.14 6.46 11.54
CA ASP A 94 6.62 7.57 12.35
C ASP A 94 5.14 7.84 12.05
N ASP A 95 4.75 7.79 10.78
CA ASP A 95 3.36 7.93 10.38
C ASP A 95 2.48 6.78 10.92
N LEU A 96 2.98 5.55 10.82
CA LEU A 96 2.31 4.38 11.38
C LEU A 96 2.10 4.49 12.90
N ARG A 97 3.08 5.03 13.62
CA ARG A 97 2.94 5.31 15.07
C ARG A 97 1.91 6.40 15.35
N LEU A 98 1.85 7.44 14.52
CA LEU A 98 0.84 8.50 14.66
C LEU A 98 -0.57 7.96 14.42
N TRP A 99 -0.74 7.14 13.38
CA TRP A 99 -2.01 6.48 13.13
C TRP A 99 -2.42 5.55 14.28
N ALA A 100 -1.50 4.74 14.80
CA ALA A 100 -1.78 3.82 15.90
C ALA A 100 -2.28 4.51 17.18
N ARG A 101 -1.79 5.71 17.47
CA ARG A 101 -2.24 6.52 18.64
C ARG A 101 -3.70 6.96 18.56
N ALA A 102 -4.33 6.87 17.40
CA ALA A 102 -5.76 7.16 17.28
C ALA A 102 -6.64 6.09 17.96
N PHE A 103 -6.03 4.97 18.42
CA PHE A 103 -6.71 3.84 19.06
C PHE A 103 -6.38 3.68 20.56
N ASP A 104 -5.47 4.55 21.10
CA ASP A 104 -5.16 4.63 22.54
C ASP A 104 -6.19 5.52 23.24
#